data_df212d033dcf442db0b3d2c79095adbb
#
_entry.id   df212d033dcf442db0b3d2c79095adbb
#
_cell.length_a   1.000
_cell.length_b   1.000
_cell.length_c   1.000
_cell.angle_alpha   90.00
_cell.angle_beta   90.00
_cell.angle_gamma   90.00
#
_symmetry.space_group_name_H-M   'P 1'
#
loop_
_entity.id
_entity.type
_entity.pdbx_description
1 polymer ?
#
loop_
_entity_poly.entity_id
_entity_poly.type
_entity_poly.pdbx_seq_one_letter_code
_entity_poly.pdbx_strand_id
1 'polypeptide(L)'
;VYWEGAENEKSGAVRKRRMEQKSKNGVSIIGGADGPTSIFIAGPSEKQPLKVRIKNSIYRYKRIKVEKTIVANPHSLSETVQYAKEKYGLTETAPGNREYIEQIKCLKESLILQHEPELLGEMKDISLPDYFNEASVIEYFGKIKTRSEMIAEMPDSIIPMDFHLYKIEINDNFLEMEIDYTWNIFGMSYSGNKAVMKKFKKIARDLYSYYGVTEEDIINKTERYSSLVTSLSS
;
A
#
# COMPACT_ATOMS: atom_id res chain seq x y z
N VAL A 1 45.07 -0.96 -60.75
CA VAL A 1 45.52 -1.92 -59.71
C VAL A 1 45.32 -1.31 -58.35
N TYR A 2 44.58 -1.98 -57.47
CA TYR A 2 44.32 -1.77 -56.02
C TYR A 2 43.38 -0.66 -55.57
N TRP A 3 42.19 -1.09 -55.34
CA TRP A 3 41.25 -0.57 -54.38
C TRP A 3 40.93 -1.68 -53.36
N GLU A 4 41.32 -1.51 -52.12
CA GLU A 4 40.77 -2.22 -50.94
C GLU A 4 41.09 -1.41 -49.67
N GLY A 5 40.06 -1.13 -48.86
CA GLY A 5 40.28 -0.74 -47.48
C GLY A 5 39.55 0.48 -46.96
N ALA A 6 38.23 0.57 -47.07
CA ALA A 6 37.48 1.64 -46.35
C ALA A 6 36.05 1.23 -45.92
N GLU A 7 35.87 0.04 -45.38
CA GLU A 7 34.53 -0.36 -44.89
C GLU A 7 34.46 -0.90 -43.46
N ASN A 8 35.51 -0.78 -42.65
CA ASN A 8 35.51 -1.42 -41.30
C ASN A 8 35.52 -0.49 -40.09
N GLU A 9 35.46 0.83 -40.25
CA GLU A 9 35.44 1.74 -39.10
C GLU A 9 34.06 2.28 -38.66
N LYS A 10 33.01 2.10 -39.47
CA LYS A 10 31.65 2.61 -39.15
C LYS A 10 30.81 1.67 -38.29
N SER A 11 31.14 0.40 -38.17
CA SER A 11 30.33 -0.55 -37.38
C SER A 11 30.68 -0.52 -35.86
N GLY A 12 31.90 -0.11 -35.50
CA GLY A 12 32.35 -0.02 -34.10
C GLY A 12 31.78 1.17 -33.33
N ALA A 13 31.57 2.30 -34.00
CA ALA A 13 31.06 3.52 -33.37
C ALA A 13 29.55 3.47 -33.06
N VAL A 14 28.77 2.75 -33.85
CA VAL A 14 27.33 2.57 -33.61
C VAL A 14 27.06 1.59 -32.46
N ARG A 15 27.94 0.60 -32.27
CA ARG A 15 27.84 -0.33 -31.13
C ARG A 15 28.23 0.30 -29.79
N LYS A 16 29.19 1.24 -29.76
CA LYS A 16 29.59 1.93 -28.52
C LYS A 16 28.55 2.92 -28.01
N ARG A 17 27.83 3.62 -28.90
CA ARG A 17 26.77 4.56 -28.48
C ARG A 17 25.50 3.86 -27.94
N ARG A 18 25.31 2.57 -28.16
CA ARG A 18 24.17 1.80 -27.64
C ARG A 18 24.41 1.23 -26.23
N MET A 19 25.62 1.33 -25.69
CA MET A 19 25.98 0.84 -24.34
C MET A 19 25.98 1.90 -23.26
N GLU A 20 25.85 3.18 -23.56
CA GLU A 20 25.88 4.26 -22.57
C GLU A 20 24.51 4.81 -22.13
N GLN A 21 23.40 4.25 -22.63
CA GLN A 21 22.08 4.48 -22.05
C GLN A 21 21.67 3.36 -21.10
N LYS A 22 22.51 3.07 -20.10
CA LYS A 22 22.09 2.26 -18.94
C LYS A 22 21.29 3.12 -17.99
N SER A 23 19.99 3.06 -18.16
CA SER A 23 18.91 2.85 -17.21
C SER A 23 19.08 3.49 -15.84
N LYS A 24 18.39 4.58 -15.61
CA LYS A 24 18.01 4.97 -14.25
C LYS A 24 16.96 3.96 -13.75
N ASN A 25 17.34 3.09 -12.83
CA ASN A 25 16.40 2.23 -12.14
C ASN A 25 15.53 3.12 -11.24
N GLY A 26 14.23 3.15 -11.49
CA GLY A 26 13.28 3.76 -10.59
C GLY A 26 12.79 2.72 -9.59
N VAL A 27 12.86 3.02 -8.31
CA VAL A 27 12.23 2.24 -7.25
C VAL A 27 10.96 2.97 -6.86
N SER A 28 9.82 2.28 -6.90
CA SER A 28 8.55 2.77 -6.39
C SER A 28 8.12 1.90 -5.22
N ILE A 29 7.91 2.52 -4.07
CA ILE A 29 7.34 1.88 -2.90
C ILE A 29 5.88 2.29 -2.85
N ILE A 30 4.98 1.31 -2.88
CA ILE A 30 3.57 1.52 -2.60
C ILE A 30 3.37 1.02 -1.19
N GLY A 31 3.27 1.96 -0.24
CA GLY A 31 2.89 1.71 1.14
C GLY A 31 1.42 2.10 1.32
N GLY A 32 0.67 1.25 2.02
CA GLY A 32 -0.55 1.64 2.72
C GLY A 32 -0.21 1.83 4.19
N ALA A 33 -1.20 2.06 5.05
CA ALA A 33 -1.06 2.11 6.51
C ALA A 33 -0.37 0.86 7.10
N ASP A 34 -0.34 -0.24 6.34
CA ASP A 34 0.25 -1.54 6.69
C ASP A 34 1.77 -1.64 6.47
N GLY A 35 2.47 -0.51 6.23
CA GLY A 35 3.88 -0.52 5.83
C GLY A 35 4.10 -0.91 4.36
N PRO A 36 5.34 -0.99 3.88
CA PRO A 36 5.63 -1.28 2.48
C PRO A 36 5.25 -2.72 2.13
N THR A 37 4.04 -2.92 1.60
CA THR A 37 3.53 -4.22 1.18
C THR A 37 4.13 -4.72 -0.13
N SER A 38 4.78 -3.83 -0.90
CA SER A 38 5.45 -4.22 -2.14
C SER A 38 6.53 -3.22 -2.53
N ILE A 39 7.74 -3.72 -2.72
CA ILE A 39 8.85 -2.97 -3.31
C ILE A 39 8.89 -3.31 -4.80
N PHE A 40 8.64 -2.33 -5.65
CA PHE A 40 8.82 -2.48 -7.09
C PHE A 40 10.16 -1.88 -7.51
N ILE A 41 11.10 -2.73 -7.89
CA ILE A 41 12.32 -2.29 -8.55
C ILE A 41 11.99 -2.19 -10.04
N ALA A 42 11.76 -0.96 -10.53
CA ALA A 42 11.68 -0.71 -11.95
C ALA A 42 13.10 -0.68 -12.50
N GLY A 43 13.56 -1.81 -13.02
CA GLY A 43 14.70 -1.86 -13.92
C GLY A 43 14.43 -1.09 -15.21
N PRO A 44 15.43 -0.91 -16.08
CA PRO A 44 15.23 -0.28 -17.37
C PRO A 44 14.12 -1.03 -18.10
N SER A 45 13.24 -0.27 -18.69
CA SER A 45 12.01 -0.66 -19.40
C SER A 45 12.24 -1.87 -20.34
N GLU A 46 12.49 -3.03 -19.79
CA GLU A 46 12.21 -4.26 -20.50
C GLU A 46 10.69 -4.31 -20.68
N LYS A 47 10.26 -4.50 -21.91
CA LYS A 47 8.83 -4.57 -22.23
C LYS A 47 8.19 -5.59 -21.31
N GLN A 48 7.35 -5.13 -20.39
CA GLN A 48 6.66 -6.02 -19.46
C GLN A 48 6.12 -7.24 -20.19
N PRO A 49 6.25 -8.46 -19.63
CA PRO A 49 5.74 -9.68 -20.24
C PRO A 49 4.30 -9.50 -20.70
N LEU A 50 3.95 -10.00 -21.87
CA LEU A 50 2.62 -9.86 -22.47
C LEU A 50 1.50 -10.22 -21.48
N LYS A 51 1.71 -11.27 -20.67
CA LYS A 51 0.79 -11.70 -19.61
C LYS A 51 0.51 -10.61 -18.57
N VAL A 52 1.54 -9.85 -18.16
CA VAL A 52 1.41 -8.73 -17.19
C VAL A 52 0.64 -7.58 -17.83
N ARG A 53 0.94 -7.25 -19.10
CA ARG A 53 0.25 -6.20 -19.84
C ARG A 53 -1.24 -6.51 -20.02
N ILE A 54 -1.59 -7.75 -20.36
CA ILE A 54 -2.98 -8.22 -20.46
C ILE A 54 -3.67 -8.11 -19.09
N LYS A 55 -3.03 -8.60 -18.02
CA LYS A 55 -3.59 -8.50 -16.65
C LYS A 55 -3.86 -7.05 -16.26
N ASN A 56 -2.93 -6.15 -16.50
CA ASN A 56 -3.08 -4.72 -16.20
C ASN A 56 -4.19 -4.08 -17.04
N SER A 57 -4.34 -4.46 -18.31
CA SER A 57 -5.43 -3.97 -19.17
C SER A 57 -6.80 -4.45 -18.69
N ILE A 58 -6.91 -5.72 -18.28
CA ILE A 58 -8.14 -6.27 -17.71
C ILE A 58 -8.49 -5.53 -16.40
N TYR A 59 -7.50 -5.30 -15.53
CA TYR A 59 -7.70 -4.57 -14.28
C TYR A 59 -8.20 -3.13 -14.54
N ARG A 60 -7.56 -2.41 -15.47
CA ARG A 60 -7.98 -1.05 -15.85
C ARG A 60 -9.41 -1.02 -16.38
N TYR A 61 -9.76 -1.98 -17.24
CA TYR A 61 -11.12 -2.09 -17.78
C TYR A 61 -12.15 -2.33 -16.67
N LYS A 62 -11.88 -3.26 -15.76
CA LYS A 62 -12.75 -3.53 -14.60
C LYS A 62 -12.91 -2.28 -13.73
N ARG A 63 -11.82 -1.58 -13.44
CA ARG A 63 -11.81 -0.35 -12.64
C ARG A 63 -12.71 0.71 -13.27
N ILE A 64 -12.54 1.01 -14.55
CA ILE A 64 -13.38 1.98 -15.28
C ILE A 64 -14.87 1.57 -15.25
N LYS A 65 -15.14 0.26 -15.37
CA LYS A 65 -16.52 -0.25 -15.27
C LYS A 65 -17.11 -0.04 -13.88
N VAL A 66 -16.35 -0.34 -12.84
CA VAL A 66 -16.76 -0.15 -11.43
C VAL A 66 -16.99 1.33 -11.14
N GLU A 67 -16.07 2.20 -11.50
CA GLU A 67 -16.17 3.65 -11.30
C GLU A 67 -17.46 4.26 -11.86
N LYS A 68 -17.97 3.70 -12.95
CA LYS A 68 -19.26 4.13 -13.57
C LYS A 68 -20.50 3.65 -12.82
N THR A 69 -20.37 2.68 -11.94
CA THR A 69 -21.51 2.07 -11.20
C THR A 69 -21.56 2.50 -9.74
N ILE A 70 -20.55 3.23 -9.27
CA ILE A 70 -20.53 3.71 -7.89
C ILE A 70 -21.53 4.86 -7.74
N VAL A 71 -22.40 4.72 -6.76
CA VAL A 71 -23.34 5.74 -6.30
C VAL A 71 -23.10 6.01 -4.81
N ALA A 72 -23.43 7.20 -4.36
CA ALA A 72 -23.30 7.54 -2.95
C ALA A 72 -24.26 6.70 -2.12
N ASN A 73 -23.71 6.00 -1.15
CA ASN A 73 -24.44 5.21 -0.14
C ASN A 73 -23.56 5.08 1.12
N PRO A 74 -23.28 6.19 1.83
CA PRO A 74 -22.37 6.16 2.94
C PRO A 74 -23.01 5.59 4.20
N HIS A 75 -22.24 4.76 4.92
CA HIS A 75 -22.50 4.38 6.30
C HIS A 75 -21.34 4.84 7.17
N SER A 76 -21.59 5.03 8.46
CA SER A 76 -20.55 5.33 9.44
C SER A 76 -19.65 4.12 9.71
N LEU A 77 -18.48 4.37 10.31
CA LEU A 77 -17.60 3.30 10.79
C LEU A 77 -18.31 2.41 11.82
N SER A 78 -19.07 3.01 12.76
CA SER A 78 -19.82 2.27 13.77
C SER A 78 -20.87 1.35 13.16
N GLU A 79 -21.64 1.81 12.17
CA GLU A 79 -22.61 0.99 11.44
C GLU A 79 -21.91 -0.15 10.69
N THR A 80 -20.74 0.14 10.10
CA THR A 80 -19.97 -0.88 9.37
C THR A 80 -19.41 -1.94 10.31
N VAL A 81 -18.91 -1.56 11.48
CA VAL A 81 -18.50 -2.49 12.53
C VAL A 81 -19.66 -3.36 13.01
N GLN A 82 -20.81 -2.74 13.27
CA GLN A 82 -22.01 -3.48 13.70
C GLN A 82 -22.47 -4.48 12.64
N TYR A 83 -22.52 -4.06 11.38
CA TYR A 83 -22.84 -4.94 10.25
C TYR A 83 -21.86 -6.12 10.15
N ALA A 84 -20.56 -5.86 10.33
CA ALA A 84 -19.55 -6.91 10.31
C ALA A 84 -19.67 -7.88 11.49
N LYS A 85 -20.00 -7.38 12.70
CA LYS A 85 -20.28 -8.21 13.88
C LYS A 85 -21.45 -9.15 13.65
N GLU A 86 -22.55 -8.63 13.14
CA GLU A 86 -23.78 -9.40 12.90
C GLU A 86 -23.62 -10.43 11.78
N LYS A 87 -22.98 -10.03 10.68
CA LYS A 87 -22.91 -10.86 9.47
C LYS A 87 -21.76 -11.85 9.45
N TYR A 88 -20.62 -11.48 10.02
CA TYR A 88 -19.35 -12.22 9.91
C TYR A 88 -18.74 -12.65 11.24
N GLY A 89 -19.37 -12.29 12.36
CA GLY A 89 -18.85 -12.62 13.69
C GLY A 89 -17.54 -11.88 14.01
N LEU A 90 -17.46 -10.59 13.60
CA LEU A 90 -16.32 -9.74 13.90
C LEU A 90 -16.11 -9.65 15.41
N THR A 91 -14.88 -9.91 15.86
CA THR A 91 -14.46 -9.82 17.27
C THR A 91 -13.40 -8.75 17.46
N GLU A 92 -13.42 -8.07 18.59
CA GLU A 92 -12.45 -7.04 18.91
C GLU A 92 -11.20 -7.63 19.58
N THR A 93 -10.04 -7.19 19.14
CA THR A 93 -8.75 -7.58 19.72
C THR A 93 -8.45 -6.69 20.93
N ALA A 94 -8.13 -7.30 22.07
CA ALA A 94 -7.82 -6.56 23.29
C ALA A 94 -6.60 -5.63 23.12
N PRO A 95 -6.62 -4.40 23.68
CA PRO A 95 -5.52 -3.43 23.57
C PRO A 95 -4.15 -3.92 24.05
N GLY A 96 -4.13 -4.90 24.97
CA GLY A 96 -2.89 -5.54 25.46
C GLY A 96 -2.32 -6.62 24.53
N ASN A 97 -2.98 -6.93 23.42
CA ASN A 97 -2.49 -7.90 22.46
C ASN A 97 -1.29 -7.32 21.68
N ARG A 98 -0.30 -8.15 21.41
CA ARG A 98 0.92 -7.75 20.70
C ARG A 98 0.60 -7.16 19.31
N GLU A 99 -0.31 -7.77 18.58
CA GLU A 99 -0.71 -7.30 17.25
C GLU A 99 -1.37 -5.92 17.31
N TYR A 100 -2.28 -5.71 18.28
CA TYR A 100 -2.87 -4.39 18.53
C TYR A 100 -1.80 -3.33 18.78
N ILE A 101 -0.82 -3.64 19.64
CA ILE A 101 0.28 -2.72 19.99
C ILE A 101 1.15 -2.41 18.75
N GLU A 102 1.40 -3.40 17.90
CA GLU A 102 2.17 -3.21 16.67
C GLU A 102 1.39 -2.34 15.66
N GLN A 103 0.10 -2.59 15.46
CA GLN A 103 -0.73 -1.82 14.52
C GLN A 103 -0.95 -0.37 14.94
N ILE A 104 -1.25 -0.12 16.22
CA ILE A 104 -1.42 1.26 16.69
C ILE A 104 -0.12 2.08 16.58
N LYS A 105 1.05 1.45 16.75
CA LYS A 105 2.34 2.11 16.52
C LYS A 105 2.56 2.47 15.05
N CYS A 106 2.24 1.56 14.14
CA CYS A 106 2.32 1.81 12.71
C CYS A 106 1.39 2.93 12.28
N LEU A 107 0.17 2.95 12.80
CA LEU A 107 -0.80 4.02 12.53
C LEU A 107 -0.31 5.36 13.07
N LYS A 108 0.17 5.41 14.31
CA LYS A 108 0.73 6.62 14.93
C LYS A 108 1.89 7.18 14.09
N GLU A 109 2.80 6.32 13.62
CA GLU A 109 3.91 6.71 12.75
C GLU A 109 3.40 7.32 11.43
N SER A 110 2.43 6.68 10.80
CA SER A 110 1.83 7.19 9.55
C SER A 110 1.16 8.55 9.74
N LEU A 111 0.40 8.72 10.82
CA LEU A 111 -0.28 9.98 11.13
C LEU A 111 0.71 11.10 11.44
N ILE A 112 1.78 10.85 12.20
CA ILE A 112 2.82 11.83 12.46
C ILE A 112 3.53 12.24 11.17
N LEU A 113 3.89 11.29 10.32
CA LEU A 113 4.52 11.57 9.02
C LEU A 113 3.62 12.40 8.10
N GLN A 114 2.32 12.22 8.20
CA GLN A 114 1.35 12.91 7.36
C GLN A 114 0.97 14.30 7.89
N HIS A 115 0.81 14.46 9.21
CA HIS A 115 0.22 15.67 9.81
C HIS A 115 1.23 16.51 10.57
N GLU A 116 2.25 15.89 11.18
CA GLU A 116 3.24 16.56 12.04
C GLU A 116 4.68 16.12 11.72
N PRO A 117 5.09 16.07 10.42
CA PRO A 117 6.40 15.53 10.04
C PRO A 117 7.58 16.29 10.66
N GLU A 118 7.39 17.57 10.98
CA GLU A 118 8.45 18.41 11.57
C GLU A 118 8.89 17.93 12.96
N LEU A 119 8.04 17.18 13.67
CA LEU A 119 8.38 16.57 14.96
C LEU A 119 9.48 15.50 14.84
N LEU A 120 9.69 14.98 13.64
CA LEU A 120 10.68 13.94 13.37
C LEU A 120 12.04 14.52 12.96
N GLY A 121 12.17 15.83 12.75
CA GLY A 121 13.41 16.47 12.31
C GLY A 121 13.97 15.82 11.06
N GLU A 122 15.22 15.36 11.13
CA GLU A 122 15.89 14.69 10.00
C GLU A 122 15.29 13.31 9.67
N MET A 123 14.54 12.70 10.58
CA MET A 123 13.93 11.38 10.41
C MET A 123 12.62 11.41 9.59
N LYS A 124 12.12 12.59 9.21
CA LYS A 124 10.93 12.72 8.36
C LYS A 124 11.17 12.19 6.94
N ASP A 125 12.36 12.46 6.37
CA ASP A 125 12.72 12.15 5.00
C ASP A 125 13.87 11.12 4.95
N ILE A 126 13.57 9.86 5.20
CA ILE A 126 14.56 8.78 5.10
C ILE A 126 14.63 8.32 3.64
N SER A 127 15.75 8.62 2.98
CA SER A 127 16.01 8.21 1.60
C SER A 127 16.08 6.68 1.48
N LEU A 128 15.55 6.15 0.38
CA LEU A 128 15.65 4.72 0.09
C LEU A 128 17.10 4.26 -0.01
N PRO A 129 17.43 3.06 0.46
CA PRO A 129 18.77 2.54 0.44
C PRO A 129 19.19 2.16 -0.99
N ASP A 130 20.50 2.13 -1.24
CA ASP A 130 21.02 1.36 -2.36
C ASP A 130 20.93 -0.14 -1.99
N TYR A 131 19.96 -0.83 -2.57
CA TYR A 131 19.69 -2.25 -2.29
C TYR A 131 20.82 -3.20 -2.71
N PHE A 132 21.79 -2.74 -3.50
CA PHE A 132 22.98 -3.49 -3.86
C PHE A 132 24.15 -3.26 -2.89
N ASN A 133 23.97 -2.35 -1.92
CA ASN A 133 24.96 -2.03 -0.90
C ASN A 133 24.42 -2.41 0.48
N GLU A 134 24.93 -3.49 1.06
CA GLU A 134 24.52 -4.00 2.36
C GLU A 134 24.61 -2.95 3.48
N ALA A 135 25.69 -2.14 3.50
CA ALA A 135 25.85 -1.08 4.49
C ALA A 135 24.74 -0.02 4.37
N SER A 136 24.33 0.36 3.15
CA SER A 136 23.23 1.29 2.91
C SER A 136 21.89 0.72 3.39
N VAL A 137 21.67 -0.58 3.21
CA VAL A 137 20.45 -1.26 3.70
C VAL A 137 20.42 -1.29 5.22
N ILE A 138 21.54 -1.63 5.86
CA ILE A 138 21.64 -1.63 7.34
C ILE A 138 21.38 -0.23 7.91
N GLU A 139 22.01 0.80 7.33
CA GLU A 139 21.82 2.20 7.75
C GLU A 139 20.33 2.61 7.61
N TYR A 140 19.69 2.28 6.50
CA TYR A 140 18.27 2.57 6.28
C TYR A 140 17.39 1.96 7.35
N PHE A 141 17.54 0.66 7.63
CA PHE A 141 16.76 0.00 8.69
C PHE A 141 17.08 0.56 10.09
N GLY A 142 18.33 0.96 10.34
CA GLY A 142 18.72 1.66 11.56
C GLY A 142 17.92 2.96 11.74
N LYS A 143 17.83 3.80 10.70
CA LYS A 143 17.05 5.05 10.73
C LYS A 143 15.56 4.81 10.93
N ILE A 144 14.98 3.82 10.25
CA ILE A 144 13.57 3.43 10.43
C ILE A 144 13.31 3.02 11.89
N LYS A 145 14.19 2.19 12.45
CA LYS A 145 14.08 1.78 13.86
C LYS A 145 14.15 2.96 14.81
N THR A 146 15.14 3.85 14.64
CA THR A 146 15.29 5.06 15.46
C THR A 146 14.04 5.93 15.38
N ARG A 147 13.49 6.15 14.19
CA ARG A 147 12.23 6.90 14.01
C ARG A 147 11.07 6.25 14.77
N SER A 148 10.92 4.95 14.65
CA SER A 148 9.86 4.21 15.34
C SER A 148 9.99 4.29 16.89
N GLU A 149 11.22 4.26 17.41
CA GLU A 149 11.51 4.44 18.83
C GLU A 149 11.17 5.86 19.29
N MET A 150 11.58 6.89 18.55
CA MET A 150 11.21 8.29 18.84
C MET A 150 9.68 8.48 18.90
N ILE A 151 8.94 7.91 17.94
CA ILE A 151 7.49 8.00 17.89
C ILE A 151 6.83 7.28 19.08
N ALA A 152 7.39 6.14 19.49
CA ALA A 152 6.88 5.40 20.64
C ALA A 152 6.99 6.17 21.96
N GLU A 153 7.98 7.07 22.07
CA GLU A 153 8.17 7.94 23.24
C GLU A 153 7.31 9.22 23.20
N MET A 154 6.72 9.56 22.05
CA MET A 154 5.87 10.74 21.93
C MET A 154 4.55 10.55 22.67
N PRO A 155 4.08 11.57 23.42
CA PRO A 155 2.78 11.53 24.08
C PRO A 155 1.63 11.29 23.11
N ASP A 156 0.63 10.51 23.52
CA ASP A 156 -0.56 10.24 22.69
C ASP A 156 -1.41 11.50 22.42
N SER A 157 -1.23 12.56 23.23
CA SER A 157 -1.88 13.85 23.02
C SER A 157 -1.44 14.60 21.74
N ILE A 158 -0.29 14.24 21.17
CA ILE A 158 0.20 14.85 19.91
C ILE A 158 -0.67 14.41 18.74
N ILE A 159 -0.96 13.13 18.68
CA ILE A 159 -1.85 12.54 17.68
C ILE A 159 -2.90 11.72 18.43
N PRO A 160 -4.02 12.34 18.85
CA PRO A 160 -5.09 11.61 19.51
C PRO A 160 -5.71 10.59 18.55
N MET A 161 -5.85 9.36 19.02
CA MET A 161 -6.40 8.24 18.26
C MET A 161 -7.50 7.55 19.06
N ASP A 162 -8.51 7.07 18.36
CA ASP A 162 -9.55 6.17 18.88
C ASP A 162 -9.50 4.87 18.06
N PHE A 163 -8.38 4.15 18.24
CA PHE A 163 -8.01 3.00 17.45
C PHE A 163 -8.59 1.71 17.97
N HIS A 164 -9.16 0.92 17.08
CA HIS A 164 -9.71 -0.39 17.35
C HIS A 164 -9.23 -1.39 16.30
N LEU A 165 -8.81 -2.56 16.75
CA LEU A 165 -8.43 -3.68 15.89
C LEU A 165 -9.45 -4.80 16.03
N TYR A 166 -10.02 -5.25 14.93
CA TYR A 166 -11.00 -6.33 14.89
C TYR A 166 -10.52 -7.47 14.00
N LYS A 167 -11.07 -8.67 14.23
CA LYS A 167 -10.76 -9.88 13.46
C LYS A 167 -12.01 -10.65 13.06
N ILE A 168 -11.97 -11.20 11.83
CA ILE A 168 -12.89 -12.25 11.35
C ILE A 168 -12.06 -13.49 11.10
N GLU A 169 -12.36 -14.57 11.83
CA GLU A 169 -11.61 -15.81 11.76
C GLU A 169 -12.24 -16.80 10.77
N ILE A 170 -11.43 -17.43 9.94
CA ILE A 170 -11.81 -18.55 9.08
C ILE A 170 -10.68 -19.59 9.06
N ASN A 171 -10.89 -20.77 9.66
CA ASN A 171 -9.93 -21.88 9.66
C ASN A 171 -8.50 -21.43 10.06
N ASP A 172 -8.35 -20.89 11.23
CA ASP A 172 -7.08 -20.40 11.82
C ASP A 172 -6.38 -19.29 11.00
N ASN A 173 -7.11 -18.64 10.11
CA ASN A 173 -6.67 -17.45 9.38
C ASN A 173 -7.57 -16.28 9.71
N PHE A 174 -7.02 -15.06 9.64
CA PHE A 174 -7.73 -13.86 10.03
C PHE A 174 -7.85 -12.88 8.87
N LEU A 175 -9.00 -12.20 8.81
CA LEU A 175 -9.10 -10.89 8.21
C LEU A 175 -9.07 -9.91 9.37
N GLU A 176 -8.11 -9.01 9.36
CA GLU A 176 -7.98 -7.92 10.31
C GLU A 176 -8.66 -6.68 9.75
N MET A 177 -9.34 -5.95 10.62
CA MET A 177 -10.01 -4.69 10.28
C MET A 177 -9.57 -3.63 11.27
N GLU A 178 -8.93 -2.59 10.76
CA GLU A 178 -8.41 -1.46 11.50
C GLU A 178 -9.38 -0.29 11.38
N ILE A 179 -9.77 0.25 12.51
CA ILE A 179 -10.68 1.39 12.63
C ILE A 179 -10.03 2.43 13.52
N ASP A 180 -10.00 3.68 13.07
CA ASP A 180 -9.78 4.82 13.93
C ASP A 180 -10.93 5.81 13.75
N TYR A 181 -11.68 6.04 14.84
CA TYR A 181 -12.85 6.91 14.80
C TYR A 181 -12.49 8.39 14.77
N THR A 182 -11.34 8.78 15.33
CA THR A 182 -10.87 10.17 15.32
C THR A 182 -10.45 10.60 13.92
N TRP A 183 -9.70 9.73 13.22
CA TRP A 183 -9.17 10.01 11.89
C TRP A 183 -10.04 9.46 10.76
N ASN A 184 -11.17 8.85 11.09
CA ASN A 184 -12.08 8.19 10.14
C ASN A 184 -11.36 7.18 9.23
N ILE A 185 -10.47 6.38 9.82
CA ILE A 185 -9.69 5.37 9.11
C ILE A 185 -10.44 4.05 9.09
N PHE A 186 -10.47 3.41 7.92
CA PHE A 186 -11.01 2.09 7.69
C PHE A 186 -10.05 1.29 6.82
N GLY A 187 -9.32 0.36 7.43
CA GLY A 187 -8.38 -0.54 6.77
C GLY A 187 -8.78 -2.00 6.92
N MET A 188 -8.39 -2.84 5.96
CA MET A 188 -8.51 -4.30 6.06
C MET A 188 -7.29 -4.98 5.48
N SER A 189 -6.71 -5.90 6.24
CA SER A 189 -5.65 -6.79 5.82
C SER A 189 -6.05 -8.26 6.00
N TYR A 190 -5.55 -9.15 5.15
CA TYR A 190 -5.81 -10.58 5.27
C TYR A 190 -4.78 -11.41 4.53
N SER A 191 -4.47 -12.57 5.09
CA SER A 191 -3.54 -13.55 4.51
C SER A 191 -4.10 -14.96 4.63
N GLY A 192 -3.50 -15.90 3.91
CA GLY A 192 -3.90 -17.30 3.97
C GLY A 192 -3.71 -18.04 2.65
N ASN A 193 -4.18 -19.27 2.61
CA ASN A 193 -4.17 -20.05 1.38
C ASN A 193 -5.19 -19.51 0.35
N LYS A 194 -5.07 -19.95 -0.90
CA LYS A 194 -5.89 -19.44 -2.03
C LYS A 194 -7.41 -19.53 -1.79
N ALA A 195 -7.88 -20.55 -1.08
CA ALA A 195 -9.30 -20.74 -0.81
C ALA A 195 -9.81 -19.76 0.23
N VAL A 196 -9.05 -19.54 1.32
CA VAL A 196 -9.34 -18.59 2.38
C VAL A 196 -9.26 -17.16 1.85
N MET A 197 -8.19 -16.83 1.13
CA MET A 197 -8.04 -15.53 0.47
C MET A 197 -9.23 -15.15 -0.42
N LYS A 198 -9.81 -16.13 -1.12
CA LYS A 198 -11.03 -15.89 -1.93
C LYS A 198 -12.25 -15.56 -1.08
N LYS A 199 -12.36 -16.16 0.12
CA LYS A 199 -13.44 -15.86 1.07
C LYS A 199 -13.26 -14.47 1.68
N PHE A 200 -12.07 -14.18 2.20
CA PHE A 200 -11.76 -12.86 2.78
C PHE A 200 -11.96 -11.72 1.78
N LYS A 201 -11.54 -11.93 0.54
CA LYS A 201 -11.78 -10.95 -0.52
C LYS A 201 -13.26 -10.65 -0.76
N LYS A 202 -14.14 -11.65 -0.64
CA LYS A 202 -15.58 -11.43 -0.74
C LYS A 202 -16.10 -10.64 0.45
N ILE A 203 -15.62 -10.95 1.66
CA ILE A 203 -15.98 -10.23 2.89
C ILE A 203 -15.51 -8.78 2.80
N ALA A 204 -14.24 -8.55 2.47
CA ALA A 204 -13.69 -7.20 2.33
C ALA A 204 -14.47 -6.38 1.28
N ARG A 205 -14.81 -6.98 0.14
CA ARG A 205 -15.62 -6.33 -0.88
C ARG A 205 -17.01 -5.96 -0.36
N ASP A 206 -17.67 -6.84 0.40
CA ASP A 206 -18.97 -6.58 0.98
C ASP A 206 -18.91 -5.46 2.03
N LEU A 207 -17.90 -5.48 2.90
CA LEU A 207 -17.71 -4.44 3.92
C LEU A 207 -17.40 -3.08 3.31
N TYR A 208 -16.51 -2.99 2.30
CA TYR A 208 -16.27 -1.73 1.59
C TYR A 208 -17.52 -1.25 0.84
N SER A 209 -18.32 -2.16 0.29
CA SER A 209 -19.59 -1.80 -0.37
C SER A 209 -20.61 -1.28 0.62
N TYR A 210 -20.67 -1.86 1.82
CA TYR A 210 -21.56 -1.40 2.89
C TYR A 210 -21.10 -0.04 3.43
N TYR A 211 -19.81 0.11 3.77
CA TYR A 211 -19.23 1.39 4.19
C TYR A 211 -19.52 2.49 3.16
N GLY A 212 -19.46 2.13 1.87
CA GLY A 212 -19.84 2.98 0.76
C GLY A 212 -19.03 4.27 0.69
N VAL A 213 -19.56 5.26 -0.02
CA VAL A 213 -18.93 6.57 -0.26
C VAL A 213 -19.96 7.68 -0.24
N THR A 214 -19.54 8.89 0.09
CA THR A 214 -20.36 10.10 -0.06
C THR A 214 -20.27 10.64 -1.50
N GLU A 215 -21.11 11.61 -1.84
CA GLU A 215 -20.99 12.34 -3.11
C GLU A 215 -19.66 13.10 -3.20
N GLU A 216 -19.22 13.67 -2.07
CA GLU A 216 -17.95 14.37 -1.97
C GLU A 216 -16.75 13.44 -2.21
N ASP A 217 -16.79 12.21 -1.67
CA ASP A 217 -15.78 11.17 -1.93
C ASP A 217 -15.68 10.85 -3.43
N ILE A 218 -16.83 10.77 -4.12
CA ILE A 218 -16.88 10.49 -5.56
C ILE A 218 -16.29 11.66 -6.36
N ILE A 219 -16.62 12.88 -6.01
CA ILE A 219 -16.13 14.09 -6.70
C ILE A 219 -14.62 14.26 -6.51
N ASN A 220 -14.16 14.18 -5.27
CA ASN A 220 -12.76 14.44 -4.90
C ASN A 220 -11.84 13.23 -5.03
N LYS A 221 -12.37 12.05 -5.36
CA LYS A 221 -11.61 10.79 -5.48
C LYS A 221 -10.80 10.50 -4.21
N THR A 222 -11.43 10.67 -3.05
CA THR A 222 -10.81 10.45 -1.74
C THR A 222 -10.24 9.03 -1.58
N GLU A 223 -9.50 8.80 -0.51
CA GLU A 223 -9.00 7.47 -0.16
C GLU A 223 -10.14 6.46 0.02
N ARG A 224 -11.22 6.86 0.70
CA ARG A 224 -12.45 6.06 0.86
C ARG A 224 -13.00 5.58 -0.50
N TYR A 225 -13.12 6.49 -1.47
CA TYR A 225 -13.53 6.15 -2.84
C TYR A 225 -12.53 5.20 -3.52
N SER A 226 -11.24 5.48 -3.40
CA SER A 226 -10.17 4.69 -4.02
C SER A 226 -10.13 3.27 -3.47
N SER A 227 -10.35 3.09 -2.18
CA SER A 227 -10.42 1.80 -1.49
C SER A 227 -11.62 0.98 -1.96
N LEU A 228 -12.81 1.60 -2.08
CA LEU A 228 -14.00 0.96 -2.64
C LEU A 228 -13.77 0.49 -4.07
N VAL A 229 -13.28 1.38 -4.96
CA VAL A 229 -12.99 1.05 -6.37
C VAL A 229 -12.00 -0.11 -6.46
N THR A 230 -10.94 -0.09 -5.67
CA THR A 230 -9.89 -1.13 -5.65
C THR A 230 -10.48 -2.47 -5.19
N SER A 231 -11.26 -2.46 -4.13
CA SER A 231 -11.92 -3.65 -3.60
C SER A 231 -12.87 -4.27 -4.63
N LEU A 232 -13.67 -3.48 -5.33
CA LEU A 232 -14.64 -3.95 -6.32
C LEU A 232 -13.98 -4.41 -7.63
N SER A 233 -12.82 -3.83 -8.00
CA SER A 233 -12.11 -4.11 -9.27
C SER A 233 -11.19 -5.32 -9.21
N SER A 234 -10.84 -5.76 -8.01
CA SER A 234 -9.84 -6.80 -7.77
C SER A 234 -10.32 -8.23 -8.05
#